data_afe704de3c2591da034b0eda0c17edd3
#
_entry.id   afe704de3c2591da034b0eda0c17edd3
#
_cell.length_a   1.000
_cell.length_b   1.000
_cell.length_c   1.000
_cell.angle_alpha   90.00
_cell.angle_beta   90.00
_cell.angle_gamma   90.00
#
_symmetry.space_group_name_H-M   'P 1'
#
loop_
_entity.id
_entity.type
_entity.pdbx_description
1 polymer ?
#
loop_
_entity_poly.entity_id
_entity_poly.type
_entity_poly.pdbx_seq_one_letter_code
_entity_poly.pdbx_strand_id
1 'polypeptide(L)'
;NPSSAASDVYKRQIHYPPITQEPKKAERAAAHGDINLITLLMGAQGKGLQVLSNNGEWVDAIAEDDEIIVNIGDMLSRHTNNKLKSTIHRVINPPKDLWNSSRYSIPFFLHPRLEMPLNCLESCIDSDSPKKFDDITAGDFLYQRLVDLGLVKD
;
A
#
# COMPACT_ATOMS: atom_id res chain seq x y z
N ASN A 1 2.95 -31.65 3.39
CA ASN A 1 1.95 -30.63 3.65
C ASN A 1 2.18 -29.47 2.70
N PRO A 2 1.24 -29.17 1.81
CA PRO A 2 1.33 -27.93 1.07
C PRO A 2 1.35 -26.82 2.13
N SER A 3 2.28 -25.91 2.00
CA SER A 3 2.37 -24.77 2.91
C SER A 3 1.00 -24.09 2.93
N SER A 4 0.40 -24.11 4.09
CA SER A 4 -0.92 -23.53 4.32
C SER A 4 -0.92 -22.01 4.27
N ALA A 5 0.12 -21.42 3.76
CA ALA A 5 0.29 -19.99 3.52
C ALA A 5 -0.09 -19.61 2.09
N ALA A 6 -1.21 -20.13 1.58
CA ALA A 6 -1.80 -19.54 0.38
C ALA A 6 -2.32 -18.16 0.75
N SER A 7 -1.51 -17.16 0.52
CA SER A 7 -1.94 -15.76 0.50
C SER A 7 -2.73 -15.53 -0.77
N ASP A 8 -3.82 -14.80 -0.69
CA ASP A 8 -4.49 -14.29 -1.87
C ASP A 8 -3.61 -13.22 -2.51
N VAL A 9 -3.19 -13.52 -3.74
CA VAL A 9 -2.28 -12.69 -4.50
C VAL A 9 -3.05 -12.00 -5.59
N TYR A 10 -3.12 -10.67 -5.51
CA TYR A 10 -3.75 -9.86 -6.55
C TYR A 10 -2.70 -9.12 -7.38
N LYS A 11 -2.54 -9.55 -8.63
CA LYS A 11 -1.88 -8.73 -9.66
C LYS A 11 -2.88 -7.69 -10.18
N ARG A 12 -2.55 -6.42 -10.07
CA ARG A 12 -3.28 -5.35 -10.72
C ARG A 12 -2.44 -4.72 -11.82
N GLN A 13 -3.03 -4.53 -12.98
CA GLN A 13 -2.49 -3.64 -14.00
C GLN A 13 -3.30 -2.35 -13.94
N ILE A 14 -2.63 -1.26 -13.66
CA ILE A 14 -3.26 0.05 -13.57
C ILE A 14 -2.80 0.86 -14.77
N HIS A 15 -3.77 1.34 -15.54
CA HIS A 15 -3.58 2.27 -16.64
C HIS A 15 -4.04 3.66 -16.22
N TYR A 16 -3.14 4.61 -16.21
CA TYR A 16 -3.43 6.02 -16.05
C TYR A 16 -3.46 6.64 -17.46
N PRO A 17 -4.64 7.01 -17.98
CA PRO A 17 -4.77 7.54 -19.33
C PRO A 17 -4.12 8.93 -19.46
N PRO A 18 -3.92 9.41 -20.70
CA PRO A 18 -3.52 10.79 -20.94
C PRO A 18 -4.46 11.79 -20.27
N ILE A 19 -3.92 12.89 -19.79
CA ILE A 19 -4.68 13.98 -19.19
C ILE A 19 -5.11 14.93 -20.32
N THR A 20 -6.39 14.93 -20.64
CA THR A 20 -6.96 15.72 -21.76
C THR A 20 -7.52 17.08 -21.31
N GLN A 21 -7.67 17.28 -20.00
CA GLN A 21 -8.20 18.52 -19.41
C GLN A 21 -7.41 18.86 -18.14
N GLU A 22 -7.43 20.12 -17.76
CA GLU A 22 -6.81 20.56 -16.50
C GLU A 22 -7.37 19.75 -15.32
N PRO A 23 -6.55 18.97 -14.61
CA PRO A 23 -7.03 18.04 -13.57
C PRO A 23 -7.51 18.75 -12.30
N LYS A 24 -7.44 20.07 -12.24
CA LYS A 24 -7.78 20.89 -11.07
C LYS A 24 -6.96 20.45 -9.85
N LYS A 25 -7.63 19.79 -8.89
CA LYS A 25 -7.01 19.24 -7.67
C LYS A 25 -6.90 17.71 -7.68
N ALA A 26 -7.31 17.04 -8.77
CA ALA A 26 -7.27 15.58 -8.86
C ALA A 26 -5.84 15.11 -9.15
N GLU A 27 -5.37 14.14 -8.38
CA GLU A 27 -4.11 13.42 -8.60
C GLU A 27 -4.40 12.07 -9.28
N ARG A 28 -3.41 11.47 -9.92
CA ARG A 28 -3.51 10.13 -10.51
C ARG A 28 -3.89 9.07 -9.48
N ALA A 29 -3.33 9.17 -8.26
CA ALA A 29 -3.80 8.45 -7.09
C ALA A 29 -3.58 9.34 -5.85
N ALA A 30 -4.64 9.60 -5.11
CA ALA A 30 -4.59 10.37 -3.87
C ALA A 30 -3.75 9.65 -2.81
N ALA A 31 -3.28 10.39 -1.80
CA ALA A 31 -2.51 9.84 -0.70
C ALA A 31 -3.29 8.74 0.05
N HIS A 32 -2.69 7.56 0.20
CA HIS A 32 -3.26 6.39 0.87
C HIS A 32 -2.18 5.44 1.38
N GLY A 33 -2.54 4.55 2.28
CA GLY A 33 -1.79 3.37 2.65
C GLY A 33 -2.41 2.12 2.02
N ASP A 34 -1.63 1.09 1.81
CA ASP A 34 -2.13 -0.23 1.39
C ASP A 34 -2.63 -1.01 2.60
N ILE A 35 -3.75 -1.72 2.47
CA ILE A 35 -4.34 -2.51 3.56
C ILE A 35 -3.58 -3.82 3.82
N ASN A 36 -2.90 -4.36 2.82
CA ASN A 36 -2.24 -5.66 2.77
C ASN A 36 -1.03 -5.79 3.73
N LEU A 37 -0.27 -6.91 3.60
CA LEU A 37 1.02 -7.08 4.29
C LEU A 37 2.10 -6.24 3.62
N ILE A 38 2.35 -6.48 2.34
CA ILE A 38 3.34 -5.75 1.53
C ILE A 38 2.84 -5.61 0.10
N THR A 39 3.29 -4.56 -0.55
CA THR A 39 3.12 -4.36 -2.00
C THR A 39 4.48 -4.42 -2.67
N LEU A 40 4.56 -5.20 -3.74
CA LEU A 40 5.70 -5.25 -4.64
C LEU A 40 5.32 -4.49 -5.90
N LEU A 41 6.02 -3.41 -6.18
CA LEU A 41 5.80 -2.59 -7.37
C LEU A 41 6.99 -2.72 -8.30
N MET A 42 6.78 -3.38 -9.42
CA MET A 42 7.77 -3.39 -10.51
C MET A 42 7.83 -2.02 -11.15
N GLY A 43 9.02 -1.60 -11.56
CA GLY A 43 9.31 -0.28 -12.09
C GLY A 43 8.21 0.21 -13.04
N ALA A 44 7.50 1.24 -12.65
CA ALA A 44 6.52 1.87 -13.51
C ALA A 44 7.27 2.82 -14.43
N GLN A 45 7.09 2.67 -15.74
CA GLN A 45 7.55 3.69 -16.66
C GLN A 45 6.89 5.03 -16.30
N GLY A 46 7.70 6.03 -16.03
CA GLY A 46 7.24 7.37 -15.69
C GLY A 46 7.31 7.68 -14.19
N LYS A 47 7.68 8.89 -13.90
CA LYS A 47 7.77 9.49 -12.56
C LYS A 47 6.37 9.71 -11.97
N GLY A 48 6.31 10.08 -10.70
CA GLY A 48 5.11 10.54 -10.03
C GLY A 48 4.71 9.75 -8.79
N LEU A 49 5.30 8.58 -8.52
CA LEU A 49 5.12 7.91 -7.25
C LEU A 49 5.91 8.68 -6.18
N GLN A 50 5.22 9.06 -5.12
CA GLN A 50 5.81 9.73 -3.97
C GLN A 50 5.42 9.00 -2.68
N VAL A 51 6.32 8.95 -1.74
CA VAL A 51 6.11 8.42 -0.39
C VAL A 51 6.23 9.54 0.63
N LEU A 52 5.42 9.45 1.69
CA LEU A 52 5.47 10.39 2.79
C LEU A 52 6.58 9.95 3.78
N SER A 53 7.60 10.78 3.91
CA SER A 53 8.70 10.56 4.85
C SER A 53 8.24 10.72 6.30
N ASN A 54 9.04 10.25 7.25
CA ASN A 54 8.77 10.44 8.68
C ASN A 54 8.76 11.93 9.12
N ASN A 55 9.36 12.80 8.32
CA ASN A 55 9.39 14.25 8.56
C ASN A 55 8.16 14.97 7.97
N GLY A 56 7.24 14.25 7.35
CA GLY A 56 6.05 14.80 6.70
C GLY A 56 6.30 15.37 5.30
N GLU A 57 7.44 15.06 4.69
CA GLU A 57 7.79 15.51 3.35
C GLU A 57 7.50 14.42 2.32
N TRP A 58 7.04 14.83 1.13
CA TRP A 58 6.86 13.93 0.01
C TRP A 58 8.19 13.73 -0.72
N VAL A 59 8.60 12.47 -0.87
CA VAL A 59 9.84 12.06 -1.54
C VAL A 59 9.50 11.21 -2.74
N ASP A 60 10.14 11.46 -3.87
CA ASP A 60 9.96 10.64 -5.08
C ASP A 60 10.50 9.23 -4.85
N ALA A 61 9.67 8.23 -5.10
CA ALA A 61 10.07 6.84 -5.11
C ALA A 61 10.39 6.43 -6.55
N ILE A 62 11.67 6.31 -6.85
CA ILE A 62 12.19 5.97 -8.17
C ILE A 62 12.83 4.59 -8.08
N ALA A 63 12.53 3.73 -9.05
CA ALA A 63 13.19 2.45 -9.23
C ALA A 63 13.78 2.39 -10.63
N GLU A 64 14.95 1.78 -10.76
CA GLU A 64 15.54 1.43 -12.05
C GLU A 64 14.80 0.21 -12.65
N ASP A 65 15.09 -0.11 -13.90
CA ASP A 65 14.34 -1.12 -14.66
C ASP A 65 14.38 -2.54 -14.04
N ASP A 66 15.44 -2.85 -13.29
CA ASP A 66 15.66 -4.14 -12.61
C ASP A 66 15.35 -4.10 -11.10
N GLU A 67 14.79 -3.01 -10.60
CA GLU A 67 14.46 -2.82 -9.20
C GLU A 67 12.96 -3.02 -8.93
N ILE A 68 12.66 -3.43 -7.69
CA ILE A 68 11.31 -3.55 -7.18
C ILE A 68 11.17 -2.64 -5.97
N ILE A 69 10.19 -1.74 -6.01
CA ILE A 69 9.79 -0.98 -4.83
C ILE A 69 8.94 -1.86 -3.94
N VAL A 70 9.30 -1.94 -2.66
CA VAL A 70 8.54 -2.67 -1.64
C VAL A 70 8.03 -1.70 -0.61
N ASN A 71 6.72 -1.68 -0.38
CA ASN A 71 6.13 -0.91 0.71
C ASN A 71 5.35 -1.81 1.69
N ILE A 72 5.39 -1.41 2.95
CA ILE A 72 4.66 -2.04 4.05
C ILE A 72 3.21 -1.55 4.02
N GLY A 73 2.29 -2.49 4.19
CA GLY A 73 0.88 -2.20 4.35
C GLY A 73 0.40 -2.23 5.81
N ASP A 74 -0.85 -1.87 6.02
CA ASP A 74 -1.45 -1.71 7.35
C ASP A 74 -1.49 -3.03 8.15
N MET A 75 -1.73 -4.17 7.49
CA MET A 75 -1.73 -5.48 8.15
C MET A 75 -0.37 -5.84 8.73
N LEU A 76 0.72 -5.62 7.98
CA LEU A 76 2.06 -5.91 8.49
C LEU A 76 2.48 -4.90 9.56
N SER A 77 2.10 -3.64 9.40
CA SER A 77 2.34 -2.61 10.41
C SER A 77 1.69 -2.98 11.74
N ARG A 78 0.42 -3.39 11.72
CA ARG A 78 -0.31 -3.88 12.87
C ARG A 78 0.33 -5.14 13.48
N HIS A 79 0.61 -6.13 12.66
CA HIS A 79 1.21 -7.41 13.09
C HIS A 79 2.59 -7.23 13.74
N THR A 80 3.35 -6.25 13.32
CA THR A 80 4.66 -5.89 13.92
C THR A 80 4.56 -4.80 14.99
N ASN A 81 3.38 -4.56 15.56
CA ASN A 81 3.17 -3.55 16.62
C ASN A 81 3.71 -2.16 16.23
N ASN A 82 3.61 -1.78 14.95
CA ASN A 82 4.17 -0.56 14.35
C ASN A 82 5.71 -0.47 14.34
N LYS A 83 6.44 -1.56 14.55
CA LYS A 83 7.89 -1.58 14.31
C LYS A 83 8.21 -1.37 12.84
N LEU A 84 7.42 -1.98 11.94
CA LEU A 84 7.38 -1.67 10.52
C LEU A 84 6.14 -0.81 10.27
N LYS A 85 6.33 0.40 9.77
CA LYS A 85 5.23 1.33 9.56
C LYS A 85 4.63 1.18 8.17
N SER A 86 3.30 1.25 8.08
CA SER A 86 2.60 1.41 6.79
C SER A 86 3.06 2.68 6.10
N THR A 87 3.32 2.60 4.82
CA THR A 87 3.89 3.70 4.03
C THR A 87 2.78 4.42 3.27
N ILE A 88 2.51 5.66 3.65
CA ILE A 88 1.58 6.52 2.90
C ILE A 88 2.26 6.96 1.61
N HIS A 89 1.58 6.76 0.50
CA HIS A 89 2.08 7.10 -0.82
C HIS A 89 0.98 7.68 -1.72
N ARG A 90 1.39 8.34 -2.80
CA ARG A 90 0.50 8.92 -3.81
C ARG A 90 1.12 8.85 -5.19
N VAL A 91 0.30 9.07 -6.23
CA VAL A 91 0.79 9.24 -7.60
C VAL A 91 0.33 10.61 -8.10
N ILE A 92 1.28 11.52 -8.23
CA ILE A 92 1.02 12.88 -8.73
C ILE A 92 0.86 12.89 -10.25
N ASN A 93 0.23 13.93 -10.75
CA ASN A 93 0.15 14.18 -12.18
C ASN A 93 1.53 14.54 -12.74
N PRO A 94 1.86 14.11 -13.96
CA PRO A 94 3.12 14.48 -14.59
C PRO A 94 3.14 15.98 -14.94
N PRO A 95 4.31 16.54 -15.25
CA PRO A 95 4.42 17.86 -15.87
C PRO A 95 3.57 17.99 -17.14
N LYS A 96 3.17 19.20 -17.49
CA LYS A 96 2.16 19.47 -18.52
C LYS A 96 2.55 18.98 -19.91
N ASP A 97 3.82 18.99 -20.22
CA ASP A 97 4.41 18.47 -21.48
C ASP A 97 4.25 16.94 -21.63
N LEU A 98 4.01 16.21 -20.53
CA LEU A 98 3.81 14.76 -20.51
C LEU A 98 2.34 14.36 -20.33
N TRP A 99 1.39 15.30 -20.34
CA TRP A 99 -0.02 14.98 -20.17
C TRP A 99 -0.60 14.06 -21.25
N ASN A 100 -0.09 14.13 -22.47
CA ASN A 100 -0.49 13.29 -23.58
C ASN A 100 0.02 11.85 -23.49
N SER A 101 0.81 11.52 -22.46
CA SER A 101 1.36 10.18 -22.25
C SER A 101 0.55 9.37 -21.24
N SER A 102 0.38 8.08 -21.53
CA SER A 102 -0.14 7.11 -20.56
C SER A 102 0.94 6.66 -19.58
N ARG A 103 0.51 6.26 -18.38
CA ARG A 103 1.35 5.58 -17.41
C ARG A 103 0.75 4.24 -17.05
N TYR A 104 1.57 3.20 -17.02
CA TYR A 104 1.19 1.87 -16.57
C TYR A 104 1.91 1.54 -15.27
N SER A 105 1.24 0.80 -14.39
CA SER A 105 1.79 0.34 -13.12
C SER A 105 1.30 -1.08 -12.85
N ILE A 106 2.17 -1.93 -12.30
CA ILE A 106 1.86 -3.32 -12.01
C ILE A 106 2.19 -3.60 -10.54
N PRO A 107 1.32 -3.19 -9.61
CA PRO A 107 1.46 -3.56 -8.21
C PRO A 107 1.03 -5.01 -7.99
N PHE A 108 1.75 -5.68 -7.12
CA PHE A 108 1.45 -7.00 -6.62
C PHE A 108 1.16 -6.89 -5.12
N PHE A 109 -0.11 -7.09 -4.76
CA PHE A 109 -0.57 -6.99 -3.38
C PHE A 109 -0.51 -8.36 -2.71
N LEU A 110 0.28 -8.50 -1.67
CA LEU A 110 0.36 -9.70 -0.85
C LEU A 110 -0.59 -9.57 0.34
N HIS A 111 -1.74 -10.26 0.26
CA HIS A 111 -2.68 -10.40 1.35
C HIS A 111 -2.48 -11.74 2.06
N PRO A 112 -2.62 -11.79 3.38
CA PRO A 112 -2.68 -13.05 4.08
C PRO A 112 -4.06 -13.72 3.85
N ARG A 113 -4.17 -14.99 4.18
CA ARG A 113 -5.49 -15.65 4.26
C ARG A 113 -6.37 -14.95 5.30
N LEU A 114 -7.68 -14.94 5.07
CA LEU A 114 -8.62 -14.23 5.94
C LEU A 114 -8.58 -14.71 7.40
N GLU A 115 -8.29 -16.00 7.62
CA GLU A 115 -8.20 -16.61 8.94
C GLU A 115 -6.87 -16.34 9.67
N MET A 116 -5.88 -15.73 8.99
CA MET A 116 -4.60 -15.43 9.62
C MET A 116 -4.78 -14.46 10.79
N PRO A 117 -4.30 -14.80 12.00
CA PRO A 117 -4.29 -13.85 13.11
C PRO A 117 -3.32 -12.71 12.83
N LEU A 118 -3.78 -11.48 12.97
CA LEU A 118 -2.96 -10.26 12.92
C LEU A 118 -2.58 -9.76 14.33
N ASN A 119 -2.49 -10.68 15.30
CA ASN A 119 -2.04 -10.35 16.64
C ASN A 119 -0.64 -9.76 16.58
N CYS A 120 -0.34 -8.82 17.47
CA CYS A 120 1.02 -8.30 17.56
C CYS A 120 2.00 -9.44 17.86
N LEU A 121 3.07 -9.55 17.09
CA LEU A 121 4.15 -10.51 17.34
C LEU A 121 4.77 -10.25 18.70
N GLU A 122 4.97 -11.29 19.52
CA GLU A 122 5.60 -11.17 20.83
C GLU A 122 7.00 -10.52 20.76
N SER A 123 7.77 -10.84 19.72
CA SER A 123 9.08 -10.22 19.45
C SER A 123 9.01 -8.72 19.14
N CYS A 124 7.80 -8.19 18.94
CA CYS A 124 7.54 -6.79 18.67
C CYS A 124 6.94 -6.05 19.87
N ILE A 125 6.79 -6.72 21.00
CA ILE A 125 6.24 -6.17 22.24
C ILE A 125 7.34 -6.17 23.30
N ASP A 126 7.56 -5.02 23.96
CA ASP A 126 8.50 -4.84 25.06
C ASP A 126 8.02 -3.70 25.97
N SER A 127 8.81 -3.37 27.01
CA SER A 127 8.49 -2.28 27.96
C SER A 127 8.37 -0.92 27.29
N ASP A 128 9.15 -0.66 26.23
CA ASP A 128 9.18 0.62 25.52
C ASP A 128 8.13 0.67 24.41
N SER A 129 7.65 -0.49 23.98
CA SER A 129 6.63 -0.67 22.96
C SER A 129 5.57 -1.70 23.39
N PRO A 130 4.69 -1.37 24.36
CA PRO A 130 3.62 -2.25 24.78
C PRO A 130 2.68 -2.57 23.63
N LYS A 131 1.90 -3.66 23.74
CA LYS A 131 0.91 -4.07 22.75
C LYS A 131 -0.04 -2.92 22.42
N LYS A 132 -0.11 -2.53 21.15
CA LYS A 132 -0.89 -1.36 20.67
C LYS A 132 -2.22 -1.73 20.05
N PHE A 133 -2.39 -2.99 19.65
CA PHE A 133 -3.56 -3.41 18.89
C PHE A 133 -4.19 -4.66 19.50
N ASP A 134 -5.51 -4.72 19.47
CA ASP A 134 -6.27 -5.89 19.87
C ASP A 134 -6.07 -7.04 18.90
N ASP A 135 -6.36 -8.26 19.34
CA ASP A 135 -6.27 -9.44 18.49
C ASP A 135 -7.43 -9.45 17.49
N ILE A 136 -7.12 -9.70 16.22
CA ILE A 136 -8.07 -9.70 15.11
C ILE A 136 -7.58 -10.62 14.00
N THR A 137 -8.49 -11.16 13.20
CA THR A 137 -8.13 -11.85 11.96
C THR A 137 -7.87 -10.88 10.81
N ALA A 138 -7.13 -11.33 9.80
CA ALA A 138 -6.93 -10.53 8.58
C ALA A 138 -8.25 -10.23 7.87
N GLY A 139 -9.20 -11.15 7.90
CA GLY A 139 -10.53 -10.97 7.31
C GLY A 139 -11.34 -9.89 8.02
N ASP A 140 -11.40 -9.94 9.34
CA ASP A 140 -12.12 -8.93 10.12
C ASP A 140 -11.46 -7.53 9.97
N PHE A 141 -10.13 -7.48 9.97
CA PHE A 141 -9.42 -6.23 9.73
C PHE A 141 -9.71 -5.67 8.34
N LEU A 142 -9.67 -6.51 7.29
CA LEU A 142 -10.03 -6.10 5.94
C LEU A 142 -11.46 -5.57 5.88
N TYR A 143 -12.40 -6.27 6.50
CA TYR A 143 -13.81 -5.85 6.56
C TYR A 143 -13.94 -4.46 7.22
N GLN A 144 -13.31 -4.24 8.37
CA GLN A 144 -13.30 -2.93 9.04
C GLN A 144 -12.77 -1.82 8.11
N ARG A 145 -11.67 -2.08 7.39
CA ARG A 145 -11.11 -1.08 6.45
C ARG A 145 -12.05 -0.80 5.27
N LEU A 146 -12.76 -1.81 4.76
CA LEU A 146 -13.75 -1.62 3.69
C LEU A 146 -14.96 -0.80 4.17
N VAL A 147 -15.41 -0.98 5.40
CA VAL A 147 -16.46 -0.16 6.02
C VAL A 147 -15.98 1.28 6.19
N ASP A 148 -14.79 1.50 6.73
CA ASP A 148 -14.19 2.83 6.91
C ASP A 148 -14.08 3.61 5.59
N LEU A 149 -13.84 2.89 4.49
CA LEU A 149 -13.77 3.45 3.14
C LEU A 149 -15.15 3.63 2.48
N GLY A 150 -16.23 3.20 3.14
CA GLY A 150 -17.59 3.26 2.61
C GLY A 150 -17.85 2.29 1.43
N LEU A 151 -17.02 1.26 1.28
CA LEU A 151 -17.15 0.26 0.21
C LEU A 151 -18.10 -0.87 0.58
N VAL A 152 -18.33 -1.07 1.86
CA VAL A 152 -19.30 -2.02 2.44
C VAL A 152 -20.13 -1.26 3.47
N LYS A 153 -21.44 -1.57 3.55
CA LYS A 153 -22.32 -1.05 4.61
C LYS A 153 -22.29 -2.02 5.79
N ASP A 154 -22.34 -1.48 7.01
CA ASP A 154 -22.59 -2.25 8.22
C ASP A 154 -23.93 -2.99 8.15
#